data_8cff7e925415430f1f82e229bfde1f6c
#
_entry.id   8cff7e925415430f1f82e229bfde1f6c
#
_cell.length_a   1.000
_cell.length_b   1.000
_cell.length_c   1.000
_cell.angle_alpha   90.00
_cell.angle_beta   90.00
_cell.angle_gamma   90.00
#
_symmetry.space_group_name_H-M   'P 1'
#
loop_
_entity.id
_entity.type
_entity.pdbx_description
1 polymer ?
#
loop_
_entity_poly.entity_id
_entity_poly.type
_entity_poly.pdbx_seq_one_letter_code
_entity_poly.pdbx_strand_id
1 'polypeptide(L)'
;MEGNIKLVSDFTDYYDHLFLGTGDCLTYTRKMSDCASKISDMKFLKSLGVPVIDIVPTSYADDDAKVVVYSDLTKHGSGKSIQIGGTAKSDYSHSFCSLFHPESSGVTVKYLQIGSLQLSLTFVNDDYMRTVSTGKLLEYRQLQSCFNSMIKLPIFSIDYINCNGVMTAIDFNQAENLKQLGVDRLVKPELVYSEVKKALEYYKIK
;
A
#
# COMPACT_ATOMS: atom_id res chain seq x y z
N MET A 1 11.40 18.47 -28.23
CA MET A 1 10.02 18.54 -27.69
C MET A 1 10.05 17.73 -26.40
N GLU A 2 10.04 18.40 -25.25
CA GLU A 2 9.88 17.74 -23.96
C GLU A 2 8.43 17.27 -23.88
N GLY A 3 8.18 16.00 -24.16
CA GLY A 3 6.89 15.39 -23.94
C GLY A 3 6.59 15.39 -22.44
N ASN A 4 5.46 15.97 -22.04
CA ASN A 4 4.99 15.88 -20.67
C ASN A 4 4.66 14.42 -20.33
N ILE A 5 5.55 13.75 -19.65
CA ILE A 5 5.35 12.39 -19.16
C ILE A 5 4.30 12.45 -18.04
N LYS A 6 3.19 11.78 -18.25
CA LYS A 6 2.12 11.68 -17.29
C LYS A 6 2.13 10.30 -16.67
N LEU A 7 2.51 10.23 -15.39
CA LEU A 7 2.43 8.99 -14.64
C LEU A 7 0.98 8.75 -14.20
N VAL A 8 0.36 7.76 -14.80
CA VAL A 8 -0.95 7.25 -14.39
C VAL A 8 -0.80 5.74 -14.31
N SER A 9 -1.02 5.16 -13.14
CA SER A 9 -1.21 3.73 -13.03
C SER A 9 -2.71 3.45 -13.12
N ASP A 10 -3.13 2.68 -14.11
CA ASP A 10 -4.49 2.19 -14.25
C ASP A 10 -4.51 0.70 -13.99
N PHE A 11 -5.51 0.23 -13.26
CA PHE A 11 -5.57 -1.16 -12.80
C PHE A 11 -6.65 -1.89 -13.58
N THR A 12 -6.23 -2.86 -14.35
CA THR A 12 -7.10 -3.95 -14.78
C THR A 12 -6.73 -5.20 -13.98
N ASP A 13 -7.62 -6.18 -13.86
CA ASP A 13 -7.43 -7.35 -12.98
C ASP A 13 -6.14 -8.15 -13.21
N TYR A 14 -5.45 -7.94 -14.34
CA TYR A 14 -4.26 -8.69 -14.73
C TYR A 14 -3.07 -7.86 -15.19
N TYR A 15 -3.26 -6.55 -15.49
CA TYR A 15 -2.22 -5.70 -16.07
C TYR A 15 -2.15 -4.36 -15.36
N ASP A 16 -0.94 -3.91 -15.11
CA ASP A 16 -0.67 -2.56 -14.68
C ASP A 16 -0.08 -1.77 -15.85
N HIS A 17 -0.53 -0.53 -16.01
CA HIS A 17 -0.16 0.35 -17.09
C HIS A 17 0.52 1.59 -16.56
N LEU A 18 1.68 1.89 -17.09
CA LEU A 18 2.36 3.15 -16.88
C LEU A 18 2.26 3.98 -18.14
N PHE A 19 1.42 5.00 -18.14
CA PHE A 19 1.20 5.86 -19.29
C PHE A 19 2.23 7.00 -19.34
N LEU A 20 2.83 7.18 -20.51
CA LEU A 20 3.63 8.34 -20.83
C LEU A 20 2.77 9.36 -21.59
N GLY A 21 3.03 10.65 -21.38
CA GLY A 21 2.28 11.72 -22.02
C GLY A 21 2.41 11.79 -23.56
N THR A 22 3.31 10.98 -24.13
CA THR A 22 3.51 10.82 -25.58
C THR A 22 2.55 9.82 -26.21
N GLY A 23 1.68 9.18 -25.45
CA GLY A 23 0.86 8.05 -25.89
C GLY A 23 1.52 6.68 -25.68
N ASP A 24 2.81 6.65 -25.30
CA ASP A 24 3.48 5.40 -24.97
C ASP A 24 2.97 4.88 -23.64
N CYS A 25 2.74 3.57 -23.59
CA CYS A 25 2.30 2.84 -22.40
C CYS A 25 3.24 1.68 -22.15
N LEU A 26 3.72 1.60 -20.91
CA LEU A 26 4.41 0.41 -20.43
C LEU A 26 3.37 -0.48 -19.75
N THR A 27 3.12 -1.64 -20.33
CA THR A 27 2.19 -2.62 -19.77
C THR A 27 2.98 -3.81 -19.24
N TYR A 28 2.62 -4.32 -18.08
CA TYR A 28 3.24 -5.53 -17.52
C TYR A 28 2.20 -6.37 -16.78
N THR A 29 2.45 -7.68 -16.77
CA THR A 29 1.56 -8.62 -16.08
C THR A 29 1.79 -8.58 -14.58
N ARG A 30 0.74 -8.39 -13.82
CA ARG A 30 0.79 -8.50 -12.36
C ARG A 30 0.99 -9.97 -11.99
N LYS A 31 2.13 -10.30 -11.37
CA LYS A 31 2.45 -11.68 -10.97
C LYS A 31 1.87 -12.12 -9.63
N MET A 32 1.23 -11.23 -8.91
CA MET A 32 0.71 -11.50 -7.56
C MET A 32 -0.82 -11.50 -7.53
N SER A 33 -1.44 -12.14 -8.54
CA SER A 33 -2.90 -12.27 -8.65
C SER A 33 -3.56 -12.94 -7.44
N ASP A 34 -2.80 -13.70 -6.64
CA ASP A 34 -3.32 -14.37 -5.45
C ASP A 34 -3.52 -13.42 -4.26
N CYS A 35 -2.98 -12.21 -4.32
CA CYS A 35 -3.18 -11.16 -3.33
C CYS A 35 -4.38 -10.28 -3.72
N ALA A 36 -5.56 -10.87 -3.80
CA ALA A 36 -6.81 -10.18 -4.17
C ALA A 36 -7.55 -9.56 -2.97
N SER A 37 -7.05 -9.76 -1.75
CA SER A 37 -7.70 -9.25 -0.54
C SER A 37 -6.66 -8.85 0.50
N LYS A 38 -7.05 -7.94 1.39
CA LYS A 38 -6.21 -7.49 2.50
C LYS A 38 -5.66 -8.65 3.35
N ILE A 39 -6.44 -9.72 3.52
CA ILE A 39 -6.00 -10.91 4.28
C ILE A 39 -4.88 -11.65 3.55
N SER A 40 -5.00 -11.84 2.23
CA SER A 40 -3.96 -12.50 1.44
C SER A 40 -2.68 -11.66 1.39
N ASP A 41 -2.81 -10.33 1.27
CA ASP A 41 -1.69 -9.40 1.31
C ASP A 41 -0.92 -9.49 2.63
N MET A 42 -1.64 -9.47 3.77
CA MET A 42 -1.01 -9.60 5.08
C MET A 42 -0.37 -10.97 5.28
N LYS A 43 -1.00 -12.05 4.82
CA LYS A 43 -0.41 -13.39 4.84
C LYS A 43 0.88 -13.46 4.02
N PHE A 44 0.88 -12.85 2.84
CA PHE A 44 2.05 -12.76 1.98
C PHE A 44 3.19 -12.02 2.68
N LEU A 45 2.95 -10.81 3.19
CA LEU A 45 3.97 -10.05 3.91
C LEU A 45 4.49 -10.79 5.14
N LYS A 46 3.61 -11.46 5.90
CA LYS A 46 3.99 -12.28 7.05
C LYS A 46 4.90 -13.44 6.66
N SER A 47 4.68 -14.06 5.50
CA SER A 47 5.55 -15.12 4.97
C SER A 47 6.96 -14.63 4.61
N LEU A 48 7.13 -13.33 4.39
CA LEU A 48 8.40 -12.66 4.16
C LEU A 48 9.08 -12.17 5.47
N GLY A 49 8.48 -12.47 6.64
CA GLY A 49 8.99 -12.02 7.94
C GLY A 49 8.65 -10.57 8.29
N VAL A 50 7.76 -9.92 7.55
CA VAL A 50 7.31 -8.55 7.84
C VAL A 50 6.29 -8.61 8.97
N PRO A 51 6.43 -7.79 10.04
CA PRO A 51 5.39 -7.62 11.04
C PRO A 51 4.12 -7.06 10.37
N VAL A 52 2.98 -7.70 10.59
CA VAL A 52 1.69 -7.32 10.00
C VAL A 52 0.60 -7.25 11.06
N ILE A 53 -0.43 -6.42 10.84
CA ILE A 53 -1.64 -6.46 11.67
C ILE A 53 -2.31 -7.82 11.55
N ASP A 54 -2.84 -8.32 12.66
CA ASP A 54 -3.69 -9.51 12.65
C ASP A 54 -5.12 -9.10 12.25
N ILE A 55 -5.64 -9.75 11.22
CA ILE A 55 -7.01 -9.57 10.73
C ILE A 55 -7.78 -10.83 11.05
N VAL A 56 -8.80 -10.71 11.88
CA VAL A 56 -9.63 -11.80 12.37
C VAL A 56 -11.10 -11.55 12.09
N PRO A 57 -11.95 -12.58 12.04
CA PRO A 57 -13.40 -12.37 12.02
C PRO A 57 -13.85 -11.54 13.23
N THR A 58 -14.82 -10.67 13.05
CA THR A 58 -15.36 -9.81 14.12
C THR A 58 -15.87 -10.60 15.34
N SER A 59 -16.30 -11.85 15.14
CA SER A 59 -16.69 -12.77 16.22
C SER A 59 -15.58 -13.04 17.25
N TYR A 60 -14.32 -12.81 16.88
CA TYR A 60 -13.17 -12.99 17.79
C TYR A 60 -12.69 -11.68 18.43
N ALA A 61 -13.35 -10.54 18.15
CA ALA A 61 -12.99 -9.28 18.78
C ALA A 61 -13.23 -9.34 20.29
N ASP A 62 -12.38 -8.69 21.08
CA ASP A 62 -12.64 -8.46 22.49
C ASP A 62 -13.79 -7.45 22.64
N ASP A 63 -14.76 -7.69 23.53
CA ASP A 63 -15.96 -6.88 23.64
C ASP A 63 -15.66 -5.41 23.95
N ASP A 64 -14.67 -5.15 24.78
CA ASP A 64 -14.27 -3.81 25.20
C ASP A 64 -13.18 -3.18 24.33
N ALA A 65 -12.58 -3.95 23.41
CA ALA A 65 -11.50 -3.45 22.57
C ALA A 65 -12.02 -2.51 21.48
N LYS A 66 -11.27 -1.45 21.19
CA LYS A 66 -11.44 -0.69 19.96
C LYS A 66 -10.87 -1.46 18.77
N VAL A 67 -11.66 -1.64 17.73
CA VAL A 67 -11.28 -2.37 16.53
C VAL A 67 -11.57 -1.57 15.27
N VAL A 68 -10.78 -1.80 14.23
CA VAL A 68 -11.05 -1.35 12.87
C VAL A 68 -11.81 -2.46 12.16
N VAL A 69 -13.06 -2.22 11.83
CA VAL A 69 -13.90 -3.15 11.08
C VAL A 69 -13.72 -2.93 9.59
N TYR A 70 -13.58 -4.01 8.84
CA TYR A 70 -13.49 -4.03 7.38
C TYR A 70 -14.78 -4.62 6.82
N SER A 71 -15.69 -3.78 6.35
CA SER A 71 -16.94 -4.24 5.70
C SER A 71 -16.68 -4.81 4.30
N ASP A 72 -15.57 -4.44 3.69
CA ASP A 72 -15.13 -4.97 2.40
C ASP A 72 -13.59 -5.06 2.37
N LEU A 73 -13.08 -6.29 2.27
CA LEU A 73 -11.64 -6.56 2.23
C LEU A 73 -11.01 -6.28 0.86
N THR A 74 -11.84 -6.08 -0.17
CA THR A 74 -11.38 -5.83 -1.55
C THR A 74 -11.28 -4.34 -1.87
N LYS A 75 -11.95 -3.48 -1.08
CA LYS A 75 -11.94 -2.03 -1.29
C LYS A 75 -10.78 -1.35 -0.57
N HIS A 76 -9.86 -0.85 -1.35
CA HIS A 76 -8.77 -0.01 -0.86
C HIS A 76 -9.31 1.32 -0.31
N GLY A 77 -9.13 1.56 1.00
CA GLY A 77 -9.42 2.84 1.65
C GLY A 77 -10.89 3.15 1.98
N SER A 78 -11.87 2.42 1.44
CA SER A 78 -13.29 2.57 1.78
C SER A 78 -13.81 1.34 2.55
N GLY A 79 -14.93 1.50 3.26
CA GLY A 79 -15.54 0.39 4.00
C GLY A 79 -14.83 0.02 5.30
N LYS A 80 -14.16 1.00 5.94
CA LYS A 80 -13.56 0.85 7.27
C LYS A 80 -14.32 1.71 8.26
N SER A 81 -14.48 1.21 9.48
CA SER A 81 -15.00 1.97 10.62
C SER A 81 -14.30 1.57 11.92
N ILE A 82 -14.22 2.49 12.88
CA ILE A 82 -13.75 2.18 14.22
C ILE A 82 -14.96 1.87 15.08
N GLN A 83 -14.96 0.71 15.73
CA GLN A 83 -16.05 0.22 16.57
C GLN A 83 -15.50 -0.32 17.89
N ILE A 84 -16.38 -0.49 18.87
CA ILE A 84 -16.11 -1.33 20.04
C ILE A 84 -16.39 -2.78 19.65
N GLY A 85 -15.62 -3.74 20.15
CA GLY A 85 -15.69 -5.14 19.72
C GLY A 85 -17.06 -5.77 19.89
N GLY A 86 -17.78 -5.48 20.99
CA GLY A 86 -19.16 -5.95 21.18
C GLY A 86 -20.11 -5.44 20.08
N THR A 87 -20.01 -4.17 19.70
CA THR A 87 -20.76 -3.59 18.57
C THR A 87 -20.32 -4.23 17.25
N ALA A 88 -19.02 -4.44 17.06
CA ALA A 88 -18.52 -5.09 15.86
C ALA A 88 -19.05 -6.50 15.67
N LYS A 89 -19.21 -7.27 16.76
CA LYS A 89 -19.81 -8.62 16.73
C LYS A 89 -21.29 -8.60 16.33
N SER A 90 -22.05 -7.64 16.89
CA SER A 90 -23.49 -7.56 16.65
C SER A 90 -23.82 -7.04 15.24
N ASP A 91 -23.21 -5.94 14.85
CA ASP A 91 -23.59 -5.18 13.67
C ASP A 91 -22.83 -5.62 12.41
N TYR A 92 -21.69 -6.30 12.58
CA TYR A 92 -20.79 -6.72 11.51
C TYR A 92 -20.38 -8.19 11.62
N SER A 93 -21.31 -9.08 12.00
CA SER A 93 -21.06 -10.50 12.31
C SER A 93 -20.37 -11.30 11.20
N HIS A 94 -20.46 -10.86 9.93
CA HIS A 94 -19.82 -11.50 8.78
C HIS A 94 -18.60 -10.74 8.26
N SER A 95 -18.13 -9.77 9.01
CA SER A 95 -16.99 -8.92 8.64
C SER A 95 -15.70 -9.38 9.35
N PHE A 96 -14.64 -8.67 9.05
CA PHE A 96 -13.32 -8.86 9.67
C PHE A 96 -12.91 -7.59 10.40
N CYS A 97 -12.04 -7.73 11.37
CA CYS A 97 -11.48 -6.59 12.10
C CYS A 97 -10.01 -6.80 12.43
N SER A 98 -9.36 -5.69 12.77
CA SER A 98 -8.06 -5.67 13.44
C SER A 98 -8.13 -4.78 14.67
N LEU A 99 -7.20 -4.93 15.60
CA LEU A 99 -7.10 -4.03 16.75
C LEU A 99 -6.82 -2.61 16.25
N PHE A 100 -7.47 -1.63 16.89
CA PHE A 100 -7.18 -0.20 16.67
C PHE A 100 -5.97 0.21 17.51
N HIS A 101 -5.01 0.87 16.88
CA HIS A 101 -3.75 1.32 17.48
C HIS A 101 -3.70 2.85 17.60
N PRO A 102 -4.22 3.44 18.70
CA PRO A 102 -4.22 4.89 18.89
C PRO A 102 -2.81 5.49 19.02
N GLU A 103 -1.83 4.68 19.43
CA GLU A 103 -0.42 5.05 19.55
C GLU A 103 0.23 5.39 18.21
N SER A 104 -0.39 5.00 17.10
CA SER A 104 0.05 5.41 15.75
C SER A 104 -0.07 6.93 15.53
N SER A 105 -0.92 7.61 16.32
CA SER A 105 -1.14 9.08 16.28
C SER A 105 -1.46 9.62 14.88
N GLY A 106 -2.15 8.84 14.05
CA GLY A 106 -2.47 9.20 12.66
C GLY A 106 -1.25 9.24 11.72
N VAL A 107 -0.09 8.76 12.17
CA VAL A 107 1.12 8.70 11.35
C VAL A 107 1.18 7.38 10.61
N THR A 108 1.36 7.46 9.30
CA THR A 108 1.64 6.30 8.43
C THR A 108 2.98 6.50 7.74
N VAL A 109 3.80 5.48 7.77
CA VAL A 109 5.04 5.43 6.99
C VAL A 109 4.83 4.48 5.83
N LYS A 110 4.92 5.01 4.62
CA LYS A 110 4.84 4.23 3.39
C LYS A 110 6.26 3.92 2.89
N TYR A 111 6.59 2.64 2.82
CA TYR A 111 7.69 2.18 2.01
C TYR A 111 7.22 2.08 0.55
N LEU A 112 7.89 2.76 -0.36
CA LEU A 112 7.58 2.73 -1.78
C LEU A 112 8.82 2.27 -2.54
N GLN A 113 8.66 1.26 -3.39
CA GLN A 113 9.69 0.82 -4.32
C GLN A 113 9.26 1.06 -5.76
N ILE A 114 10.17 1.65 -6.54
CA ILE A 114 10.04 1.90 -7.99
C ILE A 114 11.32 1.38 -8.64
N GLY A 115 11.26 0.19 -9.22
CA GLY A 115 12.47 -0.47 -9.72
C GLY A 115 13.48 -0.72 -8.60
N SER A 116 14.68 -0.15 -8.72
CA SER A 116 15.69 -0.17 -7.65
C SER A 116 15.54 0.98 -6.66
N LEU A 117 14.78 2.01 -6.99
CA LEU A 117 14.60 3.18 -6.13
C LEU A 117 13.68 2.83 -4.96
N GLN A 118 14.17 3.05 -3.74
CA GLN A 118 13.43 2.82 -2.50
C GLN A 118 13.23 4.15 -1.78
N LEU A 119 11.97 4.45 -1.44
CA LEU A 119 11.57 5.66 -0.75
C LEU A 119 10.82 5.32 0.53
N SER A 120 11.05 6.11 1.57
CA SER A 120 10.21 6.16 2.76
C SER A 120 9.47 7.49 2.76
N LEU A 121 8.14 7.43 2.82
CA LEU A 121 7.24 8.58 2.82
C LEU A 121 6.46 8.57 4.14
N THR A 122 6.52 9.67 4.89
CA THR A 122 5.78 9.80 6.15
C THR A 122 4.59 10.72 5.93
N PHE A 123 3.40 10.20 6.21
CA PHE A 123 2.14 10.94 6.14
C PHE A 123 1.54 11.11 7.53
N VAL A 124 0.90 12.25 7.75
CA VAL A 124 0.06 12.51 8.93
C VAL A 124 -1.35 12.83 8.47
N ASN A 125 -2.30 12.25 9.17
CA ASN A 125 -3.71 12.50 8.97
C ASN A 125 -4.42 12.60 10.32
N ASP A 126 -5.26 13.60 10.48
CA ASP A 126 -6.13 13.76 11.66
C ASP A 126 -7.22 12.67 11.70
N ASP A 127 -7.56 12.09 10.55
CA ASP A 127 -8.44 10.94 10.41
C ASP A 127 -7.62 9.65 10.31
N TYR A 128 -7.56 8.88 11.39
CA TYR A 128 -6.90 7.57 11.46
C TYR A 128 -7.32 6.56 10.37
N MET A 129 -8.44 6.83 9.68
CA MET A 129 -9.02 5.90 8.71
C MET A 129 -8.56 6.13 7.26
N ARG A 130 -7.97 7.30 6.96
CA ARG A 130 -7.63 7.71 5.59
C ARG A 130 -6.20 8.21 5.47
N THR A 131 -5.26 7.39 5.87
CA THR A 131 -3.89 7.82 6.11
C THR A 131 -3.16 8.34 4.89
N VAL A 132 -3.33 7.78 3.70
CA VAL A 132 -2.52 8.15 2.53
C VAL A 132 -3.27 9.03 1.53
N SER A 133 -4.56 8.77 1.29
CA SER A 133 -5.32 9.51 0.27
C SER A 133 -5.63 10.96 0.65
N THR A 134 -5.63 11.28 1.94
CA THR A 134 -5.92 12.62 2.48
C THR A 134 -4.83 13.14 3.41
N GLY A 135 -3.85 12.30 3.73
CA GLY A 135 -2.75 12.64 4.62
C GLY A 135 -1.81 13.67 4.01
N LYS A 136 -1.26 14.53 4.86
CA LYS A 136 -0.21 15.47 4.48
C LYS A 136 1.13 14.75 4.51
N LEU A 137 1.87 14.78 3.38
CA LEU A 137 3.24 14.32 3.34
C LEU A 137 4.12 15.26 4.21
N LEU A 138 4.70 14.72 5.27
CA LEU A 138 5.60 15.47 6.17
C LEU A 138 7.05 15.34 5.77
N GLU A 139 7.46 14.13 5.42
CA GLU A 139 8.85 13.81 5.18
C GLU A 139 8.95 12.76 4.08
N TYR A 140 10.00 12.86 3.28
CA TYR A 140 10.42 11.77 2.44
C TYR A 140 11.93 11.53 2.59
N ARG A 141 12.33 10.26 2.46
CA ARG A 141 13.75 9.86 2.42
C ARG A 141 13.97 8.86 1.30
N GLN A 142 15.01 9.08 0.53
CA GLN A 142 15.52 8.02 -0.33
C GLN A 142 16.35 7.06 0.51
N LEU A 143 16.00 5.79 0.42
CA LEU A 143 16.73 4.70 1.05
C LEU A 143 17.83 4.19 0.11
N GLN A 144 18.39 3.02 0.43
CA GLN A 144 19.35 2.36 -0.44
C GLN A 144 18.69 1.94 -1.76
N SER A 145 19.34 2.24 -2.89
CA SER A 145 18.84 1.82 -4.21
C SER A 145 19.27 0.40 -4.51
N CYS A 146 18.31 -0.55 -4.45
CA CYS A 146 18.54 -1.93 -4.86
C CYS A 146 17.21 -2.59 -5.25
N PHE A 147 17.27 -3.59 -6.12
CA PHE A 147 16.10 -4.39 -6.44
C PHE A 147 15.72 -5.29 -5.27
N ASN A 148 14.42 -5.38 -4.99
CA ASN A 148 13.94 -6.29 -3.97
C ASN A 148 14.07 -7.75 -4.46
N SER A 149 14.66 -8.60 -3.65
CA SER A 149 14.85 -10.01 -4.01
C SER A 149 13.61 -10.88 -3.74
N MET A 150 12.73 -10.41 -2.84
CA MET A 150 11.57 -11.18 -2.35
C MET A 150 10.28 -10.75 -3.05
N ILE A 151 10.07 -9.43 -3.24
CA ILE A 151 8.90 -8.87 -3.92
C ILE A 151 9.33 -8.45 -5.33
N LYS A 152 8.97 -9.28 -6.31
CA LYS A 152 9.39 -9.10 -7.71
C LYS A 152 8.36 -8.29 -8.50
N LEU A 153 8.02 -7.12 -7.99
CA LEU A 153 7.15 -6.15 -8.65
C LEU A 153 7.94 -4.92 -9.07
N PRO A 154 7.65 -4.34 -10.23
CA PRO A 154 8.35 -3.13 -10.69
C PRO A 154 8.00 -1.90 -9.86
N ILE A 155 6.78 -1.84 -9.34
CA ILE A 155 6.31 -0.83 -8.40
C ILE A 155 5.47 -1.51 -7.33
N PHE A 156 5.70 -1.19 -6.07
CA PHE A 156 4.82 -1.58 -4.96
C PHE A 156 5.05 -0.69 -3.75
N SER A 157 4.10 -0.69 -2.84
CA SER A 157 4.28 -0.03 -1.55
C SER A 157 3.71 -0.86 -0.40
N ILE A 158 4.22 -0.59 0.80
CA ILE A 158 3.73 -1.15 2.05
C ILE A 158 3.49 0.01 3.01
N ASP A 159 2.28 0.09 3.55
CA ASP A 159 1.93 1.08 4.56
C ASP A 159 2.16 0.51 5.96
N TYR A 160 2.88 1.25 6.78
CA TYR A 160 3.22 0.89 8.16
C TYR A 160 2.64 1.89 9.14
N ILE A 161 2.21 1.39 10.29
CA ILE A 161 1.93 2.18 11.48
C ILE A 161 2.79 1.69 12.65
N ASN A 162 2.97 2.55 13.64
CA ASN A 162 3.62 2.16 14.87
C ASN A 162 2.60 1.45 15.78
N CYS A 163 2.83 0.18 16.10
CA CYS A 163 2.07 -0.60 17.05
C CYS A 163 2.97 -0.93 18.24
N ASN A 164 2.86 -0.16 19.32
CA ASN A 164 3.66 -0.33 20.54
C ASN A 164 5.19 -0.39 20.28
N GLY A 165 5.70 0.50 19.46
CA GLY A 165 7.12 0.58 19.11
C GLY A 165 7.56 -0.31 17.95
N VAL A 166 6.67 -1.13 17.41
CA VAL A 166 6.96 -2.00 16.25
C VAL A 166 6.27 -1.42 15.01
N MET A 167 7.06 -1.19 13.96
CA MET A 167 6.52 -0.81 12.65
C MET A 167 5.81 -2.01 12.03
N THR A 168 4.49 -1.92 11.95
CA THR A 168 3.60 -3.02 11.57
C THR A 168 2.89 -2.68 10.27
N ALA A 169 2.97 -3.55 9.28
CA ALA A 169 2.33 -3.35 7.99
C ALA A 169 0.81 -3.47 8.12
N ILE A 170 0.12 -2.50 7.53
CA ILE A 170 -1.34 -2.42 7.52
C ILE A 170 -1.94 -2.49 6.11
N ASP A 171 -1.13 -2.25 5.09
CA ASP A 171 -1.58 -2.33 3.70
C ASP A 171 -0.42 -2.68 2.76
N PHE A 172 -0.75 -3.34 1.65
CA PHE A 172 0.19 -3.67 0.59
C PHE A 172 -0.45 -3.33 -0.76
N ASN A 173 0.17 -2.40 -1.47
CA ASN A 173 -0.28 -1.96 -2.77
C ASN A 173 0.69 -2.47 -3.83
N GLN A 174 0.21 -3.31 -4.73
CA GLN A 174 1.03 -3.91 -5.79
C GLN A 174 1.25 -2.96 -6.97
N ALA A 175 0.46 -1.88 -7.04
CA ALA A 175 0.63 -0.81 -8.00
C ALA A 175 0.09 0.49 -7.42
N GLU A 176 0.96 1.47 -7.27
CA GLU A 176 0.64 2.74 -6.62
C GLU A 176 0.32 3.83 -7.63
N ASN A 177 -0.63 4.68 -7.29
CA ASN A 177 -0.85 5.93 -8.00
C ASN A 177 0.20 6.97 -7.56
N LEU A 178 1.33 7.00 -8.25
CA LEU A 178 2.47 7.85 -7.90
C LEU A 178 2.13 9.34 -7.89
N LYS A 179 1.20 9.79 -8.74
CA LYS A 179 0.74 11.16 -8.76
C LYS A 179 -0.08 11.52 -7.53
N GLN A 180 -0.93 10.61 -7.07
CA GLN A 180 -1.72 10.81 -5.85
C GLN A 180 -0.81 10.91 -4.61
N LEU A 181 0.31 10.18 -4.60
CA LEU A 181 1.31 10.26 -3.54
C LEU A 181 2.19 11.52 -3.63
N GLY A 182 2.09 12.31 -4.71
CA GLY A 182 2.96 13.45 -4.96
C GLY A 182 4.40 13.06 -5.32
N VAL A 183 4.64 11.81 -5.71
CA VAL A 183 5.97 11.31 -6.09
C VAL A 183 6.49 12.00 -7.34
N ASP A 184 5.60 12.43 -8.24
CA ASP A 184 5.92 13.25 -9.42
C ASP A 184 6.63 14.58 -9.08
N ARG A 185 6.49 15.06 -7.85
CA ARG A 185 7.19 16.25 -7.33
C ARG A 185 8.54 15.92 -6.69
N LEU A 186 8.76 14.67 -6.32
CA LEU A 186 9.95 14.19 -5.62
C LEU A 186 10.94 13.51 -6.57
N VAL A 187 10.42 12.82 -7.57
CA VAL A 187 11.19 12.01 -8.51
C VAL A 187 10.76 12.37 -9.93
N LYS A 188 11.73 12.64 -10.79
CA LYS A 188 11.45 12.95 -12.21
C LYS A 188 10.75 11.77 -12.89
N PRO A 189 9.69 12.00 -13.66
CA PRO A 189 8.95 10.95 -14.36
C PRO A 189 9.81 10.05 -15.23
N GLU A 190 10.84 10.60 -15.88
CA GLU A 190 11.78 9.84 -16.72
C GLU A 190 12.58 8.82 -15.90
N LEU A 191 12.94 9.19 -14.66
CA LEU A 191 13.63 8.27 -13.75
C LEU A 191 12.68 7.13 -13.32
N VAL A 192 11.43 7.45 -12.97
CA VAL A 192 10.42 6.44 -12.63
C VAL A 192 10.26 5.44 -13.78
N TYR A 193 10.08 5.94 -15.00
CA TYR A 193 9.95 5.09 -16.19
C TYR A 193 11.19 4.19 -16.40
N SER A 194 12.39 4.80 -16.32
CA SER A 194 13.65 4.08 -16.45
C SER A 194 13.80 2.97 -15.41
N GLU A 195 13.44 3.25 -14.15
CA GLU A 195 13.53 2.27 -13.06
C GLU A 195 12.53 1.13 -13.21
N VAL A 196 11.30 1.45 -13.63
CA VAL A 196 10.29 0.41 -13.91
C VAL A 196 10.76 -0.50 -15.05
N LYS A 197 11.26 0.08 -16.14
CA LYS A 197 11.78 -0.69 -17.26
C LYS A 197 12.93 -1.62 -16.86
N LYS A 198 13.89 -1.12 -16.09
CA LYS A 198 14.99 -1.93 -15.54
C LYS A 198 14.47 -3.07 -14.66
N ALA A 199 13.43 -2.81 -13.85
CA ALA A 199 12.84 -3.84 -13.00
C ALA A 199 12.16 -4.94 -13.80
N LEU A 200 11.42 -4.58 -14.86
CA LEU A 200 10.79 -5.56 -15.75
C LEU A 200 11.84 -6.47 -16.38
N GLU A 201 12.94 -5.90 -16.86
CA GLU A 201 14.06 -6.65 -17.42
C GLU A 201 14.74 -7.53 -16.34
N TYR A 202 15.03 -6.95 -15.17
CA TYR A 202 15.69 -7.66 -14.06
C TYR A 202 14.86 -8.84 -13.53
N TYR A 203 13.57 -8.64 -13.32
CA TYR A 203 12.66 -9.69 -12.85
C TYR A 203 12.16 -10.62 -13.97
N LYS A 204 12.51 -10.35 -15.23
CA LYS A 204 12.03 -11.08 -16.42
C LYS A 204 10.49 -11.09 -16.51
N ILE A 205 9.87 -9.97 -16.19
CA ILE A 205 8.44 -9.74 -16.32
C ILE A 205 8.16 -9.37 -17.78
N LYS A 206 7.17 -10.05 -18.39
CA LYS A 206 6.72 -9.79 -19.76
C LYS A 206 5.47 -8.92 -19.76
#